data_25e8853d7888989b8d9d78fb84e6f4c0
#
_entry.id   25e8853d7888989b8d9d78fb84e6f4c0
#
_cell.length_a   1.000
_cell.length_b   1.000
_cell.length_c   1.000
_cell.angle_alpha   90.00
_cell.angle_beta   90.00
_cell.angle_gamma   90.00
#
_symmetry.space_group_name_H-M   'P 1'
#
loop_
_entity.id
_entity.type
_entity.pdbx_description
1 polymer ?
#
loop_
_entity_poly.entity_id
_entity_poly.type
_entity_poly.pdbx_seq_one_letter_code
_entity_poly.pdbx_strand_id
1 'polypeptide(L)'
;MRRRKLWIALAVLLVAAAIAAVVYLRSRRGPEAARLLPESDAVLFVNLRLMRLAHVFGEAPPVSYDSDYEQFVKETGFQFERDLDQAAFAVHAPSGAVAGGQGFLAEARYSEIFICKFDAQRAAAYFRKLSSNTEDYRDAVIYAIPHEGRTVRVAILGLDTVAVSNLPDTAAIHQMIDKYRAAAWPASGPSLVREHYRQVPLASMAWALARVPGQPGQGPSLALPGGMEMPVHWLAGSTIVASAAYRGALHLRIEALMQSENAARQLAETVKTFLALVKGVESSTTQGGTDADVKAFFNSLKVEEHGTRVALTATLPQGFIRKALTRPPSPPDQVPAVPPPPSAKKRKGQTQ
;
A
#
# COMPACT_ATOMS: atom_id res chain seq x y z
N MET A 1 25.65 19.12 -49.86
CA MET A 1 25.70 19.28 -48.38
C MET A 1 24.35 19.24 -47.71
N ARG A 2 23.29 19.86 -48.21
CA ARG A 2 21.94 19.94 -47.60
C ARG A 2 21.28 18.56 -47.41
N ARG A 3 21.36 17.65 -48.41
CA ARG A 3 20.77 16.29 -48.30
C ARG A 3 21.43 15.44 -47.21
N ARG A 4 22.75 15.51 -47.00
CA ARG A 4 23.46 14.76 -45.97
C ARG A 4 23.07 15.21 -44.54
N LYS A 5 22.86 16.54 -44.35
CA LYS A 5 22.35 17.08 -43.05
C LYS A 5 20.91 16.62 -42.78
N LEU A 6 20.09 16.50 -43.83
CA LEU A 6 18.72 16.00 -43.71
C LEU A 6 18.66 14.53 -43.31
N TRP A 7 19.52 13.67 -43.87
CA TRP A 7 19.64 12.25 -43.48
C TRP A 7 20.15 12.07 -42.07
N ILE A 8 21.11 12.90 -41.65
CA ILE A 8 21.60 12.88 -40.24
C ILE A 8 20.49 13.30 -39.28
N ALA A 9 19.74 14.37 -39.60
CA ALA A 9 18.64 14.82 -38.78
C ALA A 9 17.53 13.75 -38.66
N LEU A 10 17.20 13.09 -39.79
CA LEU A 10 16.21 11.99 -39.81
C LEU A 10 16.68 10.80 -38.97
N ALA A 11 17.96 10.43 -39.07
CA ALA A 11 18.52 9.33 -38.28
C ALA A 11 18.49 9.65 -36.77
N VAL A 12 18.83 10.88 -36.37
CA VAL A 12 18.76 11.32 -34.95
C VAL A 12 17.31 11.29 -34.46
N LEU A 13 16.34 11.74 -35.28
CA LEU A 13 14.92 11.72 -34.92
C LEU A 13 14.40 10.28 -34.76
N LEU A 14 14.80 9.36 -35.65
CA LEU A 14 14.44 7.94 -35.55
C LEU A 14 15.03 7.29 -34.30
N VAL A 15 16.29 7.58 -33.97
CA VAL A 15 16.92 7.08 -32.74
C VAL A 15 16.20 7.65 -31.51
N ALA A 16 15.91 8.95 -31.48
CA ALA A 16 15.18 9.58 -30.40
C ALA A 16 13.75 8.99 -30.25
N ALA A 17 13.05 8.77 -31.36
CA ALA A 17 11.74 8.12 -31.36
C ALA A 17 11.82 6.67 -30.88
N ALA A 18 12.84 5.91 -31.27
CA ALA A 18 13.04 4.53 -30.80
C ALA A 18 13.33 4.51 -29.28
N ILE A 19 14.19 5.41 -28.80
CA ILE A 19 14.46 5.55 -27.36
C ILE A 19 13.18 5.92 -26.61
N ALA A 20 12.43 6.90 -27.11
CA ALA A 20 11.16 7.30 -26.50
C ALA A 20 10.14 6.14 -26.48
N ALA A 21 10.05 5.37 -27.57
CA ALA A 21 9.20 4.18 -27.64
C ALA A 21 9.62 3.10 -26.64
N VAL A 22 10.93 2.82 -26.54
CA VAL A 22 11.46 1.86 -25.55
C VAL A 22 11.19 2.34 -24.13
N VAL A 23 11.43 3.60 -23.81
CA VAL A 23 11.14 4.20 -22.49
C VAL A 23 9.63 4.12 -22.22
N TYR A 24 8.80 4.47 -23.17
CA TYR A 24 7.34 4.38 -23.06
C TYR A 24 6.86 2.95 -22.82
N LEU A 25 7.33 1.99 -23.61
CA LEU A 25 6.99 0.57 -23.44
C LEU A 25 7.49 0.02 -22.09
N ARG A 26 8.68 0.45 -21.67
CA ARG A 26 9.24 0.03 -20.38
C ARG A 26 8.47 0.65 -19.21
N SER A 27 8.03 1.90 -19.31
CA SER A 27 7.24 2.58 -18.27
C SER A 27 5.82 2.02 -18.14
N ARG A 28 5.32 1.33 -19.16
CA ARG A 28 4.02 0.62 -19.12
C ARG A 28 4.09 -0.79 -18.51
N ARG A 29 5.30 -1.26 -18.20
CA ARG A 29 5.50 -2.48 -17.42
C ARG A 29 5.55 -2.09 -15.96
N GLY A 30 4.89 -2.86 -15.10
CA GLY A 30 4.94 -2.63 -13.66
C GLY A 30 6.40 -2.57 -13.15
N PRO A 31 6.64 -1.89 -12.03
CA PRO A 31 7.95 -1.86 -11.37
C PRO A 31 8.47 -3.28 -11.09
N GLU A 32 9.78 -3.45 -11.09
CA GLU A 32 10.40 -4.76 -10.88
C GLU A 32 9.93 -5.42 -9.58
N ALA A 33 9.93 -4.69 -8.47
CA ALA A 33 9.44 -5.19 -7.20
C ALA A 33 8.01 -5.77 -7.29
N ALA A 34 7.09 -5.10 -7.98
CA ALA A 34 5.72 -5.58 -8.13
C ALA A 34 5.61 -6.79 -9.08
N ARG A 35 6.52 -6.92 -10.06
CA ARG A 35 6.54 -8.05 -11.00
C ARG A 35 7.07 -9.35 -10.38
N LEU A 36 7.84 -9.24 -9.30
CA LEU A 36 8.35 -10.40 -8.56
C LEU A 36 7.30 -11.02 -7.63
N LEU A 37 6.24 -10.29 -7.28
CA LEU A 37 5.19 -10.77 -6.37
C LEU A 37 4.44 -11.99 -6.95
N PRO A 38 3.94 -12.90 -6.07
CA PRO A 38 3.05 -14.00 -6.47
C PRO A 38 1.65 -13.49 -6.86
N GLU A 39 0.77 -14.38 -7.33
CA GLU A 39 -0.65 -14.05 -7.54
C GLU A 39 -1.29 -13.64 -6.22
N SER A 40 -2.20 -12.65 -6.27
CA SER A 40 -2.78 -12.04 -5.06
C SER A 40 -4.08 -11.29 -5.36
N ASP A 41 -4.86 -11.03 -4.32
CA ASP A 41 -6.12 -10.30 -4.39
C ASP A 41 -5.93 -8.78 -4.43
N ALA A 42 -4.82 -8.30 -3.84
CA ALA A 42 -4.41 -6.90 -3.95
C ALA A 42 -2.89 -6.77 -4.04
N VAL A 43 -2.44 -5.72 -4.72
CA VAL A 43 -1.03 -5.34 -4.85
C VAL A 43 -0.90 -3.88 -4.48
N LEU A 44 0.03 -3.58 -3.59
CA LEU A 44 0.44 -2.22 -3.22
C LEU A 44 1.90 -2.02 -3.61
N PHE A 45 2.22 -0.85 -4.14
CA PHE A 45 3.59 -0.45 -4.45
C PHE A 45 3.88 0.96 -3.98
N VAL A 46 5.06 1.16 -3.42
CA VAL A 46 5.55 2.47 -2.97
C VAL A 46 6.99 2.68 -3.45
N ASN A 47 7.26 3.83 -4.05
CA ASN A 47 8.59 4.27 -4.44
C ASN A 47 9.10 5.34 -3.47
N LEU A 48 9.74 4.90 -2.40
CA LEU A 48 10.26 5.76 -1.34
C LEU A 48 11.42 6.63 -1.83
N ARG A 49 12.20 6.15 -2.79
CA ARG A 49 13.27 6.95 -3.40
C ARG A 49 12.72 8.20 -4.09
N LEU A 50 11.64 8.06 -4.87
CA LEU A 50 10.99 9.21 -5.50
C LEU A 50 10.36 10.14 -4.45
N MET A 51 9.78 9.60 -3.39
CA MET A 51 9.20 10.39 -2.29
C MET A 51 10.28 11.20 -1.57
N ARG A 52 11.45 10.61 -1.29
CA ARG A 52 12.60 11.33 -0.71
C ARG A 52 13.11 12.43 -1.64
N LEU A 53 13.31 12.13 -2.93
CA LEU A 53 13.77 13.11 -3.92
C LEU A 53 12.81 14.28 -4.09
N ALA A 54 11.53 14.03 -3.98
CA ALA A 54 10.49 15.06 -4.09
C ALA A 54 10.20 15.80 -2.77
N HIS A 55 10.90 15.44 -1.67
CA HIS A 55 10.69 16.00 -0.33
C HIS A 55 9.20 16.00 0.09
N VAL A 56 8.48 14.91 -0.23
CA VAL A 56 7.03 14.78 0.03
C VAL A 56 6.72 14.98 1.51
N PHE A 57 7.56 14.45 2.39
CA PHE A 57 7.38 14.51 3.85
C PHE A 57 8.09 15.71 4.52
N GLY A 58 8.83 16.53 3.75
CA GLY A 58 9.65 17.60 4.31
C GLY A 58 10.77 17.05 5.21
N GLU A 59 11.15 17.79 6.23
CA GLU A 59 11.96 17.27 7.33
C GLU A 59 11.04 16.47 8.24
N ALA A 60 11.09 15.15 8.11
CA ALA A 60 10.32 14.26 8.97
C ALA A 60 10.79 14.44 10.44
N PRO A 61 9.87 14.53 11.42
CA PRO A 61 10.26 14.56 12.82
C PRO A 61 11.04 13.28 13.16
N PRO A 62 11.98 13.33 14.11
CA PRO A 62 12.69 12.14 14.55
C PRO A 62 11.67 11.10 15.04
N VAL A 63 11.67 9.94 14.42
CA VAL A 63 10.81 8.82 14.81
C VAL A 63 11.42 8.21 16.08
N SER A 64 10.61 8.07 17.12
CA SER A 64 10.99 7.26 18.27
C SER A 64 10.86 5.79 17.85
N TYR A 65 11.95 5.09 17.80
CA TYR A 65 11.99 3.68 17.43
C TYR A 65 11.75 2.80 18.68
N ASP A 66 11.12 1.66 18.46
CA ASP A 66 11.09 0.61 19.50
C ASP A 66 12.48 -0.07 19.61
N SER A 67 12.68 -0.79 20.72
CA SER A 67 13.95 -1.46 21.00
C SER A 67 14.35 -2.49 19.94
N ASP A 68 13.37 -3.16 19.34
CA ASP A 68 13.60 -4.22 18.35
C ASP A 68 14.10 -3.64 17.03
N TYR A 69 13.53 -2.50 16.63
CA TYR A 69 14.01 -1.78 15.46
C TYR A 69 15.40 -1.17 15.68
N GLU A 70 15.69 -0.62 16.87
CA GLU A 70 17.03 -0.13 17.20
C GLU A 70 18.08 -1.25 17.14
N GLN A 71 17.74 -2.43 17.65
CA GLN A 71 18.61 -3.60 17.57
C GLN A 71 18.80 -4.04 16.11
N PHE A 72 17.75 -4.08 15.31
CA PHE A 72 17.82 -4.39 13.89
C PHE A 72 18.77 -3.43 13.16
N VAL A 73 18.63 -2.13 13.35
CA VAL A 73 19.51 -1.11 12.75
C VAL A 73 20.97 -1.31 13.20
N LYS A 74 21.21 -1.58 14.48
CA LYS A 74 22.56 -1.81 15.02
C LYS A 74 23.23 -3.03 14.41
N GLU A 75 22.50 -4.13 14.26
CA GLU A 75 23.04 -5.39 13.74
C GLU A 75 23.20 -5.37 12.22
N THR A 76 22.24 -4.84 11.48
CA THR A 76 22.24 -4.85 10.01
C THR A 76 22.86 -3.59 9.39
N GLY A 77 22.81 -2.44 10.09
CA GLY A 77 23.15 -1.12 9.57
C GLY A 77 22.10 -0.52 8.64
N PHE A 78 20.96 -1.20 8.45
CA PHE A 78 19.89 -0.82 7.54
C PHE A 78 18.86 0.08 8.24
N GLN A 79 18.47 1.16 7.59
CA GLN A 79 17.42 2.08 8.05
C GLN A 79 16.37 2.25 6.95
N PHE A 80 15.11 1.93 7.24
CA PHE A 80 14.04 1.98 6.24
C PHE A 80 13.92 3.34 5.57
N GLU A 81 14.00 4.41 6.33
CA GLU A 81 13.82 5.79 5.84
C GLU A 81 14.93 6.20 4.86
N ARG A 82 16.12 5.68 5.04
CA ARG A 82 17.30 6.01 4.23
C ARG A 82 17.53 5.04 3.09
N ASP A 83 17.42 3.75 3.39
CA ASP A 83 17.99 2.68 2.57
C ASP A 83 16.94 1.93 1.74
N LEU A 84 15.63 2.01 2.11
CA LEU A 84 14.57 1.38 1.36
C LEU A 84 14.17 2.26 0.15
N ASP A 85 14.42 1.77 -1.05
CA ASP A 85 14.11 2.49 -2.29
C ASP A 85 12.71 2.19 -2.83
N GLN A 86 12.29 0.91 -2.84
CA GLN A 86 10.97 0.49 -3.28
C GLN A 86 10.43 -0.63 -2.39
N ALA A 87 9.14 -0.64 -2.18
CA ALA A 87 8.41 -1.73 -1.54
C ALA A 87 7.20 -2.12 -2.37
N ALA A 88 6.99 -3.42 -2.53
CA ALA A 88 5.81 -3.99 -3.17
C ALA A 88 5.22 -5.08 -2.27
N PHE A 89 3.90 -5.03 -2.08
CA PHE A 89 3.15 -5.94 -1.21
C PHE A 89 2.07 -6.63 -2.02
N ALA A 90 1.97 -7.93 -1.88
CA ALA A 90 0.86 -8.76 -2.34
C ALA A 90 0.03 -9.16 -1.12
N VAL A 91 -1.25 -8.85 -1.12
CA VAL A 91 -2.19 -9.21 -0.06
C VAL A 91 -2.98 -10.41 -0.51
N HIS A 92 -2.99 -11.45 0.30
CA HIS A 92 -3.74 -12.69 0.08
C HIS A 92 -4.89 -12.72 1.09
N ALA A 93 -6.11 -12.55 0.60
CA ALA A 93 -7.29 -12.58 1.44
C ALA A 93 -7.49 -13.99 2.03
N PRO A 94 -7.84 -14.12 3.31
CA PRO A 94 -8.26 -15.40 3.87
C PRO A 94 -9.50 -15.91 3.13
N SER A 95 -9.57 -17.22 2.88
CA SER A 95 -10.72 -17.81 2.23
C SER A 95 -12.00 -17.55 3.05
N GLY A 96 -12.96 -16.84 2.45
CA GLY A 96 -14.21 -16.46 3.12
C GLY A 96 -14.17 -15.16 3.93
N ALA A 97 -13.04 -14.48 4.01
CA ALA A 97 -12.96 -13.20 4.69
C ALA A 97 -13.62 -12.08 3.86
N VAL A 98 -14.39 -11.23 4.54
CA VAL A 98 -14.93 -10.01 3.96
C VAL A 98 -13.81 -8.96 3.97
N ALA A 99 -13.40 -8.49 2.81
CA ALA A 99 -12.39 -7.45 2.69
C ALA A 99 -12.84 -6.19 3.46
N GLY A 100 -12.01 -5.71 4.40
CA GLY A 100 -12.28 -4.52 5.22
C GLY A 100 -13.02 -4.76 6.54
N GLY A 101 -13.41 -6.01 6.88
CA GLY A 101 -13.94 -6.36 8.19
C GLY A 101 -12.90 -6.20 9.31
N GLN A 102 -13.37 -6.00 10.54
CA GLN A 102 -12.50 -6.03 11.72
C GLN A 102 -11.73 -7.37 11.73
N GLY A 103 -10.40 -7.31 11.81
CA GLY A 103 -9.55 -8.49 11.76
C GLY A 103 -9.06 -8.89 10.36
N PHE A 104 -9.61 -8.34 9.26
CA PHE A 104 -9.13 -8.67 7.91
C PHE A 104 -7.61 -8.50 7.77
N LEU A 105 -7.06 -7.37 8.20
CA LEU A 105 -5.62 -7.11 8.17
C LEU A 105 -4.83 -8.03 9.11
N ALA A 106 -5.43 -8.39 10.27
CA ALA A 106 -4.79 -9.31 11.22
C ALA A 106 -4.74 -10.75 10.70
N GLU A 107 -5.71 -11.18 9.90
CA GLU A 107 -5.78 -12.52 9.31
C GLU A 107 -5.12 -12.60 7.93
N ALA A 108 -5.01 -11.47 7.21
CA ALA A 108 -4.42 -11.42 5.89
C ALA A 108 -3.00 -11.96 5.86
N ARG A 109 -2.65 -12.55 4.74
CA ARG A 109 -1.30 -13.02 4.44
C ARG A 109 -0.65 -12.09 3.43
N TYR A 110 0.65 -11.95 3.55
CA TYR A 110 1.41 -11.01 2.75
C TYR A 110 2.59 -11.70 2.09
N SER A 111 2.90 -11.25 0.89
CA SER A 111 4.18 -11.49 0.22
C SER A 111 4.73 -10.14 -0.20
N GLU A 112 6.01 -9.91 0.04
CA GLU A 112 6.62 -8.60 -0.04
C GLU A 112 7.93 -8.68 -0.80
N ILE A 113 8.22 -7.65 -1.59
CA ILE A 113 9.52 -7.44 -2.23
C ILE A 113 10.00 -6.04 -1.85
N PHE A 114 11.20 -6.02 -1.30
CA PHE A 114 11.91 -4.79 -0.98
C PHE A 114 13.12 -4.62 -1.91
N ILE A 115 13.26 -3.43 -2.51
CA ILE A 115 14.47 -3.01 -3.19
C ILE A 115 15.13 -1.95 -2.32
N CYS A 116 16.32 -2.25 -1.81
CA CYS A 116 16.96 -1.48 -0.76
C CYS A 116 18.49 -1.60 -0.83
N LYS A 117 19.17 -0.68 -0.16
CA LYS A 117 20.63 -0.69 -0.02
C LYS A 117 20.99 -1.30 1.32
N PHE A 118 21.62 -2.46 1.33
CA PHE A 118 21.97 -3.15 2.57
C PHE A 118 23.25 -3.97 2.42
N ASP A 119 23.85 -4.30 3.56
CA ASP A 119 24.94 -5.27 3.63
C ASP A 119 24.35 -6.69 3.70
N ALA A 120 24.49 -7.43 2.60
CA ALA A 120 23.91 -8.77 2.49
C ALA A 120 24.50 -9.75 3.51
N GLN A 121 25.78 -9.59 3.91
CA GLN A 121 26.42 -10.49 4.89
C GLN A 121 25.86 -10.23 6.30
N ARG A 122 25.76 -8.96 6.70
CA ARG A 122 25.18 -8.58 7.99
C ARG A 122 23.71 -8.95 8.08
N ALA A 123 22.93 -8.70 7.02
CA ALA A 123 21.53 -9.07 6.94
C ALA A 123 21.33 -10.60 7.04
N ALA A 124 22.13 -11.38 6.30
CA ALA A 124 22.10 -12.84 6.35
C ALA A 124 22.45 -13.39 7.74
N ALA A 125 23.47 -12.81 8.40
CA ALA A 125 23.85 -13.18 9.76
C ALA A 125 22.73 -12.90 10.76
N TYR A 126 22.06 -11.74 10.63
CA TYR A 126 20.93 -11.37 11.47
C TYR A 126 19.73 -12.30 11.26
N PHE A 127 19.33 -12.56 10.02
CA PHE A 127 18.21 -13.46 9.73
C PHE A 127 18.50 -14.90 10.17
N ARG A 128 19.74 -15.38 10.02
CA ARG A 128 20.14 -16.71 10.52
C ARG A 128 20.02 -16.82 12.04
N LYS A 129 20.39 -15.77 12.77
CA LYS A 129 20.25 -15.71 14.23
C LYS A 129 18.80 -15.81 14.70
N LEU A 130 17.85 -15.22 13.95
CA LEU A 130 16.43 -15.23 14.28
C LEU A 130 15.68 -16.44 13.74
N SER A 131 16.23 -17.14 12.75
CA SER A 131 15.54 -18.26 12.10
C SER A 131 15.53 -19.52 12.97
N SER A 132 14.38 -20.19 12.99
CA SER A 132 14.25 -21.54 13.57
C SER A 132 14.70 -22.64 12.60
N ASN A 133 14.66 -22.36 11.30
CA ASN A 133 15.07 -23.25 10.23
C ASN A 133 15.52 -22.45 9.01
N THR A 134 16.34 -23.07 8.16
CA THR A 134 16.76 -22.53 6.85
C THR A 134 16.55 -23.57 5.76
N GLU A 135 16.19 -23.10 4.58
CA GLU A 135 16.01 -23.93 3.38
C GLU A 135 16.84 -23.33 2.23
N ASP A 136 17.58 -24.17 1.52
CA ASP A 136 18.30 -23.77 0.31
C ASP A 136 17.43 -24.03 -0.91
N TYR A 137 17.11 -22.98 -1.68
CA TYR A 137 16.33 -23.06 -2.89
C TYR A 137 16.91 -22.19 -4.00
N ARG A 138 17.34 -22.81 -5.12
CA ARG A 138 17.91 -22.13 -6.31
C ARG A 138 18.96 -21.05 -5.95
N ASP A 139 19.98 -21.43 -5.21
CA ASP A 139 21.07 -20.55 -4.76
C ASP A 139 20.59 -19.35 -3.89
N ALA A 140 19.44 -19.45 -3.28
CA ALA A 140 18.96 -18.52 -2.26
C ALA A 140 18.72 -19.28 -0.95
N VAL A 141 19.09 -18.67 0.17
CA VAL A 141 18.76 -19.19 1.50
C VAL A 141 17.47 -18.55 1.98
N ILE A 142 16.49 -19.37 2.34
CA ILE A 142 15.23 -18.96 2.93
C ILE A 142 15.34 -19.12 4.45
N TYR A 143 15.17 -18.03 5.19
CA TYR A 143 15.19 -17.99 6.65
C TYR A 143 13.76 -18.07 7.17
N ALA A 144 13.40 -19.10 7.92
CA ALA A 144 12.10 -19.26 8.56
C ALA A 144 12.14 -18.65 9.98
N ILE A 145 11.57 -17.48 10.14
CA ILE A 145 11.61 -16.68 11.39
C ILE A 145 10.24 -16.76 12.08
N PRO A 146 10.16 -17.31 13.31
CA PRO A 146 8.94 -17.28 14.10
C PRO A 146 8.58 -15.84 14.50
N HIS A 147 7.35 -15.43 14.29
CA HIS A 147 6.86 -14.10 14.69
C HIS A 147 5.36 -14.17 15.00
N GLU A 148 4.96 -13.82 16.23
CA GLU A 148 3.55 -13.77 16.68
C GLU A 148 2.72 -15.01 16.32
N GLY A 149 3.26 -16.20 16.57
CA GLY A 149 2.58 -17.48 16.28
C GLY A 149 2.51 -17.84 14.78
N ARG A 150 3.19 -17.08 13.91
CA ARG A 150 3.33 -17.33 12.47
C ARG A 150 4.79 -17.54 12.10
N THR A 151 5.02 -18.05 10.91
CA THR A 151 6.36 -18.14 10.32
C THR A 151 6.49 -17.11 9.20
N VAL A 152 7.41 -16.19 9.36
CA VAL A 152 7.81 -15.26 8.30
C VAL A 152 9.03 -15.85 7.59
N ARG A 153 8.96 -15.99 6.28
CA ARG A 153 10.06 -16.47 5.44
C ARG A 153 10.72 -15.31 4.75
N VAL A 154 12.04 -15.20 4.89
CA VAL A 154 12.84 -14.13 4.32
C VAL A 154 13.89 -14.74 3.41
N ALA A 155 14.09 -14.19 2.21
CA ALA A 155 15.16 -14.58 1.30
C ALA A 155 15.85 -13.35 0.72
N ILE A 156 17.19 -13.36 0.73
CA ILE A 156 18.02 -12.36 0.06
C ILE A 156 18.23 -12.85 -1.38
N LEU A 157 17.70 -12.13 -2.36
CA LEU A 157 17.72 -12.56 -3.77
C LEU A 157 18.94 -12.05 -4.55
N GLY A 158 19.53 -10.97 -4.11
CA GLY A 158 20.69 -10.34 -4.76
C GLY A 158 21.32 -9.26 -3.90
N LEU A 159 21.92 -8.26 -4.53
CA LEU A 159 22.62 -7.18 -3.84
C LEU A 159 21.68 -6.13 -3.22
N ASP A 160 20.47 -6.03 -3.73
CA ASP A 160 19.52 -4.96 -3.40
C ASP A 160 18.07 -5.44 -3.20
N THR A 161 17.82 -6.76 -3.31
CA THR A 161 16.47 -7.29 -3.32
C THR A 161 16.25 -8.32 -2.21
N VAL A 162 15.22 -8.11 -1.40
CA VAL A 162 14.77 -9.02 -0.34
C VAL A 162 13.33 -9.41 -0.59
N ALA A 163 13.03 -10.71 -0.51
CA ALA A 163 11.69 -11.27 -0.58
C ALA A 163 11.25 -11.73 0.81
N VAL A 164 9.99 -11.45 1.16
CA VAL A 164 9.39 -11.84 2.44
C VAL A 164 8.01 -12.45 2.18
N SER A 165 7.64 -13.47 2.94
CA SER A 165 6.28 -14.04 2.91
C SER A 165 5.89 -14.61 4.27
N ASN A 166 4.65 -14.36 4.70
CA ASN A 166 4.07 -14.98 5.89
C ASN A 166 2.97 -16.01 5.55
N LEU A 167 2.93 -16.49 4.29
CA LEU A 167 2.04 -17.59 3.93
C LEU A 167 2.44 -18.87 4.68
N PRO A 168 1.47 -19.78 4.97
CA PRO A 168 1.76 -21.03 5.71
C PRO A 168 2.77 -21.93 5.01
N ASP A 169 2.74 -21.96 3.68
CA ASP A 169 3.62 -22.78 2.84
C ASP A 169 4.78 -21.97 2.24
N THR A 170 5.69 -22.65 1.55
CA THR A 170 6.85 -22.06 0.89
C THR A 170 6.57 -21.66 -0.57
N ALA A 171 5.39 -21.95 -1.10
CA ALA A 171 5.10 -21.78 -2.55
C ALA A 171 5.28 -20.31 -2.99
N ALA A 172 4.84 -19.35 -2.19
CA ALA A 172 4.95 -17.95 -2.52
C ALA A 172 6.41 -17.45 -2.55
N ILE A 173 7.22 -17.81 -1.54
CA ILE A 173 8.63 -17.41 -1.51
C ILE A 173 9.41 -18.08 -2.64
N HIS A 174 9.13 -19.36 -2.97
CA HIS A 174 9.72 -20.04 -4.12
C HIS A 174 9.35 -19.35 -5.43
N GLN A 175 8.09 -18.98 -5.64
CA GLN A 175 7.66 -18.23 -6.83
C GLN A 175 8.40 -16.89 -6.98
N MET A 176 8.63 -16.16 -5.90
CA MET A 176 9.38 -14.90 -5.94
C MET A 176 10.84 -15.13 -6.31
N ILE A 177 11.48 -16.17 -5.76
CA ILE A 177 12.84 -16.57 -6.11
C ILE A 177 12.92 -16.98 -7.59
N ASP A 178 11.97 -17.79 -8.07
CA ASP A 178 11.89 -18.24 -9.46
C ASP A 178 11.76 -17.08 -10.43
N LYS A 179 10.87 -16.12 -10.14
CA LYS A 179 10.68 -14.92 -10.96
C LYS A 179 11.94 -14.04 -10.98
N TYR A 180 12.63 -13.91 -9.85
CA TYR A 180 13.87 -13.17 -9.77
C TYR A 180 14.96 -13.85 -10.63
N ARG A 181 15.13 -15.18 -10.52
CA ARG A 181 16.13 -15.96 -11.30
C ARG A 181 15.81 -16.03 -12.79
N ALA A 182 14.54 -15.99 -13.17
CA ALA A 182 14.12 -15.92 -14.57
C ALA A 182 14.45 -14.57 -15.25
N ALA A 183 15.18 -13.67 -14.57
CA ALA A 183 15.56 -12.35 -15.05
C ALA A 183 14.39 -11.58 -15.68
N ALA A 184 13.30 -11.49 -14.93
CA ALA A 184 12.17 -10.61 -15.22
C ALA A 184 11.66 -10.68 -16.67
N TRP A 185 11.20 -11.86 -17.10
CA TRP A 185 10.41 -11.96 -18.33
C TRP A 185 9.35 -10.85 -18.33
N PRO A 186 9.15 -10.11 -19.43
CA PRO A 186 8.26 -8.95 -19.48
C PRO A 186 6.82 -9.21 -19.00
N ALA A 187 6.35 -10.46 -19.06
CA ALA A 187 5.03 -10.91 -18.66
C ALA A 187 4.97 -11.47 -17.23
N SER A 188 6.03 -11.34 -16.42
CA SER A 188 6.02 -11.80 -15.03
C SER A 188 5.19 -10.87 -14.14
N GLY A 189 4.72 -11.39 -13.02
CA GLY A 189 3.95 -10.66 -12.02
C GLY A 189 2.52 -11.17 -11.84
N PRO A 190 1.82 -10.69 -10.81
CA PRO A 190 0.42 -11.04 -10.58
C PRO A 190 -0.48 -10.56 -11.72
N SER A 191 -1.58 -11.27 -11.96
CA SER A 191 -2.56 -10.94 -13.00
C SER A 191 -3.07 -9.50 -12.87
N LEU A 192 -3.31 -9.03 -11.65
CA LEU A 192 -3.69 -7.64 -11.36
C LEU A 192 -2.71 -6.63 -11.98
N VAL A 193 -1.40 -6.84 -11.81
CA VAL A 193 -0.38 -5.93 -12.36
C VAL A 193 -0.34 -6.03 -13.88
N ARG A 194 -0.39 -7.24 -14.45
CA ARG A 194 -0.35 -7.44 -15.91
C ARG A 194 -1.53 -6.79 -16.63
N GLU A 195 -2.72 -6.89 -16.04
CA GLU A 195 -3.97 -6.44 -16.65
C GLU A 195 -4.25 -4.95 -16.39
N HIS A 196 -3.96 -4.46 -15.18
CA HIS A 196 -4.44 -3.15 -14.73
C HIS A 196 -3.36 -2.10 -14.51
N TYR A 197 -2.06 -2.44 -14.51
CA TYR A 197 -1.00 -1.45 -14.30
C TYR A 197 -1.01 -0.31 -15.34
N ARG A 198 -1.50 -0.56 -16.55
CA ARG A 198 -1.62 0.48 -17.59
C ARG A 198 -2.55 1.63 -17.21
N GLN A 199 -3.43 1.43 -16.24
CA GLN A 199 -4.36 2.44 -15.71
C GLN A 199 -3.71 3.31 -14.63
N VAL A 200 -2.59 2.86 -14.06
CA VAL A 200 -1.81 3.65 -13.11
C VAL A 200 -1.12 4.79 -13.85
N PRO A 201 -1.29 6.06 -13.43
CA PRO A 201 -0.59 7.21 -14.01
C PRO A 201 0.93 7.07 -13.91
N LEU A 202 1.66 7.42 -14.98
CA LEU A 202 3.11 7.21 -15.09
C LEU A 202 3.96 7.89 -14.01
N ALA A 203 3.48 8.99 -13.45
CA ALA A 203 4.17 9.76 -12.41
C ALA A 203 3.79 9.34 -10.98
N SER A 204 3.11 8.20 -10.81
CA SER A 204 2.69 7.72 -9.50
C SER A 204 3.89 7.26 -8.67
N MET A 205 4.00 7.78 -7.45
CA MET A 205 5.01 7.37 -6.47
C MET A 205 4.54 6.17 -5.65
N ALA A 206 3.23 6.07 -5.46
CA ALA A 206 2.58 4.92 -4.86
C ALA A 206 1.33 4.58 -5.64
N TRP A 207 0.98 3.29 -5.65
CA TRP A 207 -0.26 2.82 -6.25
C TRP A 207 -0.70 1.52 -5.61
N ALA A 208 -1.99 1.24 -5.72
CA ALA A 208 -2.59 -0.03 -5.32
C ALA A 208 -3.55 -0.52 -6.39
N LEU A 209 -3.58 -1.83 -6.57
CA LEU A 209 -4.52 -2.56 -7.39
C LEU A 209 -5.21 -3.59 -6.51
N ALA A 210 -6.53 -3.64 -6.50
CA ALA A 210 -7.25 -4.62 -5.69
C ALA A 210 -8.48 -5.13 -6.45
N ARG A 211 -8.74 -6.44 -6.36
CA ARG A 211 -9.96 -7.06 -6.83
C ARG A 211 -10.94 -7.19 -5.68
N VAL A 212 -12.12 -6.61 -5.82
CA VAL A 212 -13.17 -6.73 -4.82
C VAL A 212 -14.03 -7.95 -5.16
N PRO A 213 -14.15 -8.93 -4.27
CA PRO A 213 -14.98 -10.12 -4.53
C PRO A 213 -16.43 -9.76 -4.88
N GLY A 214 -17.03 -10.48 -5.84
CA GLY A 214 -18.34 -10.18 -6.41
C GLY A 214 -19.55 -10.80 -5.70
N GLN A 215 -19.43 -11.24 -4.44
CA GLN A 215 -20.56 -11.87 -3.75
C GLN A 215 -21.55 -10.81 -3.23
N PRO A 216 -22.82 -10.87 -3.66
CA PRO A 216 -23.85 -9.97 -3.13
C PRO A 216 -24.03 -10.15 -1.60
N GLY A 217 -24.02 -9.05 -0.85
CA GLY A 217 -24.21 -9.07 0.59
C GLY A 217 -22.93 -9.30 1.43
N GLN A 218 -21.82 -9.62 0.82
CA GLN A 218 -20.49 -9.75 1.46
C GLN A 218 -19.51 -8.73 0.89
N GLY A 219 -19.85 -7.46 0.97
CA GLY A 219 -18.95 -6.38 0.58
C GLY A 219 -18.01 -5.99 1.72
N PRO A 220 -16.83 -5.44 1.41
CA PRO A 220 -15.98 -4.86 2.43
C PRO A 220 -16.71 -3.73 3.15
N SER A 221 -16.42 -3.53 4.43
CA SER A 221 -16.78 -2.33 5.17
C SER A 221 -15.56 -1.41 5.27
N LEU A 222 -15.77 -0.11 5.15
CA LEU A 222 -14.77 0.90 5.41
C LEU A 222 -14.97 1.44 6.81
N ALA A 223 -13.98 1.24 7.69
CA ALA A 223 -14.00 1.85 9.01
C ALA A 223 -13.70 3.36 8.86
N LEU A 224 -14.66 4.18 9.30
CA LEU A 224 -14.55 5.63 9.32
C LEU A 224 -14.09 6.11 10.70
N PRO A 225 -13.44 7.30 10.80
CA PRO A 225 -13.16 7.93 12.09
C PRO A 225 -14.44 8.09 12.90
N GLY A 226 -14.42 7.70 14.20
CA GLY A 226 -15.57 7.69 15.07
C GLY A 226 -16.28 6.34 15.20
N GLY A 227 -15.67 5.23 14.69
CA GLY A 227 -16.20 3.87 14.85
C GLY A 227 -17.39 3.54 13.95
N MET A 228 -17.69 4.38 12.97
CA MET A 228 -18.71 4.10 11.95
C MET A 228 -18.16 3.17 10.89
N GLU A 229 -18.87 2.11 10.57
CA GLU A 229 -18.58 1.25 9.44
C GLU A 229 -19.49 1.60 8.26
N MET A 230 -18.91 1.91 7.13
CA MET A 230 -19.64 2.11 5.88
C MET A 230 -19.55 0.84 5.03
N PRO A 231 -20.66 0.12 4.81
CA PRO A 231 -20.64 -1.03 3.91
C PRO A 231 -20.37 -0.56 2.48
N VAL A 232 -19.34 -1.10 1.84
CA VAL A 232 -18.98 -0.76 0.47
C VAL A 232 -19.34 -1.89 -0.52
N HIS A 233 -20.47 -2.55 -0.27
CA HIS A 233 -21.02 -3.64 -1.10
C HIS A 233 -21.24 -3.23 -2.57
N TRP A 234 -21.40 -1.95 -2.84
CA TRP A 234 -21.50 -1.39 -4.19
C TRP A 234 -20.18 -1.43 -4.99
N LEU A 235 -19.05 -1.77 -4.35
CA LEU A 235 -17.78 -2.08 -5.04
C LEU A 235 -17.67 -3.55 -5.41
N ALA A 236 -18.61 -4.42 -5.02
CA ALA A 236 -18.53 -5.85 -5.29
C ALA A 236 -18.35 -6.15 -6.79
N GLY A 237 -17.39 -7.02 -7.11
CA GLY A 237 -17.04 -7.40 -8.49
C GLY A 237 -16.25 -6.36 -9.26
N SER A 238 -15.81 -5.26 -8.62
CA SER A 238 -14.99 -4.25 -9.26
C SER A 238 -13.49 -4.52 -9.10
N THR A 239 -12.69 -3.83 -9.92
CA THR A 239 -11.25 -3.68 -9.69
C THR A 239 -10.96 -2.24 -9.32
N ILE A 240 -10.27 -2.05 -8.21
CA ILE A 240 -9.86 -0.73 -7.72
C ILE A 240 -8.43 -0.44 -8.16
N VAL A 241 -8.22 0.74 -8.71
CA VAL A 241 -6.90 1.29 -9.06
C VAL A 241 -6.73 2.58 -8.26
N ALA A 242 -5.87 2.55 -7.27
CA ALA A 242 -5.52 3.74 -6.51
C ALA A 242 -4.11 4.22 -6.88
N SER A 243 -3.89 5.51 -6.87
CA SER A 243 -2.57 6.10 -7.18
C SER A 243 -2.34 7.40 -6.45
N ALA A 244 -1.08 7.68 -6.16
CA ALA A 244 -0.61 8.90 -5.53
C ALA A 244 0.58 9.47 -6.31
N ALA A 245 0.51 10.75 -6.70
CA ALA A 245 1.56 11.47 -7.39
C ALA A 245 1.81 12.81 -6.71
N TYR A 246 3.07 13.26 -6.65
CA TYR A 246 3.43 14.53 -6.05
C TYR A 246 3.83 15.56 -7.12
N ARG A 247 3.17 16.72 -7.07
CA ARG A 247 3.44 17.87 -7.95
C ARG A 247 3.28 19.17 -7.15
N GLY A 248 4.11 19.34 -6.09
CA GLY A 248 3.94 20.43 -5.13
C GLY A 248 2.83 20.20 -4.09
N ALA A 249 1.90 19.30 -4.38
CA ALA A 249 0.89 18.73 -3.49
C ALA A 249 0.73 17.24 -3.80
N LEU A 250 0.17 16.46 -2.89
CA LEU A 250 -0.09 15.04 -3.12
C LEU A 250 -1.44 14.88 -3.82
N HIS A 251 -1.40 14.45 -5.08
CA HIS A 251 -2.59 14.15 -5.88
C HIS A 251 -2.94 12.68 -5.74
N LEU A 252 -4.12 12.41 -5.20
CA LEU A 252 -4.68 11.07 -5.06
C LEU A 252 -5.72 10.84 -6.16
N ARG A 253 -5.74 9.64 -6.71
CA ARG A 253 -6.76 9.17 -7.64
C ARG A 253 -7.12 7.75 -7.29
N ILE A 254 -8.40 7.50 -7.06
CA ILE A 254 -8.97 6.17 -6.86
C ILE A 254 -9.97 5.96 -8.00
N GLU A 255 -9.80 4.89 -8.76
CA GLU A 255 -10.65 4.54 -9.89
C GLU A 255 -11.23 3.15 -9.68
N ALA A 256 -12.55 3.04 -9.74
CA ALA A 256 -13.27 1.78 -9.70
C ALA A 256 -13.65 1.38 -11.13
N LEU A 257 -13.24 0.19 -11.55
CA LEU A 257 -13.59 -0.42 -12.83
C LEU A 257 -14.76 -1.36 -12.59
N MET A 258 -15.95 -0.93 -13.00
CA MET A 258 -17.21 -1.64 -12.76
C MET A 258 -17.51 -2.62 -13.90
N GLN A 259 -18.37 -3.60 -13.63
CA GLN A 259 -18.79 -4.59 -14.64
C GLN A 259 -19.77 -4.02 -15.67
N SER A 260 -20.49 -2.93 -15.34
CA SER A 260 -21.46 -2.30 -16.22
C SER A 260 -21.54 -0.79 -15.99
N GLU A 261 -22.04 -0.05 -17.00
CA GLU A 261 -22.27 1.39 -16.89
C GLU A 261 -23.33 1.74 -15.85
N ASN A 262 -24.35 0.89 -15.68
CA ASN A 262 -25.36 1.09 -14.65
C ASN A 262 -24.75 1.00 -13.25
N ALA A 263 -23.87 0.03 -12.99
CA ALA A 263 -23.17 -0.09 -11.72
C ALA A 263 -22.24 1.11 -11.50
N ALA A 264 -21.56 1.58 -12.53
CA ALA A 264 -20.71 2.77 -12.46
C ALA A 264 -21.53 4.02 -12.11
N ARG A 265 -22.70 4.21 -12.74
CA ARG A 265 -23.59 5.34 -12.46
C ARG A 265 -24.09 5.31 -11.01
N GLN A 266 -24.55 4.16 -10.52
CA GLN A 266 -25.00 3.98 -9.14
C GLN A 266 -23.87 4.30 -8.14
N LEU A 267 -22.65 3.80 -8.41
CA LEU A 267 -21.47 4.12 -7.61
C LEU A 267 -21.20 5.63 -7.60
N ALA A 268 -21.17 6.27 -8.77
CA ALA A 268 -20.91 7.70 -8.88
C ALA A 268 -21.92 8.54 -8.09
N GLU A 269 -23.22 8.23 -8.18
CA GLU A 269 -24.27 8.91 -7.42
C GLU A 269 -24.13 8.67 -5.91
N THR A 270 -23.83 7.45 -5.50
CA THR A 270 -23.58 7.13 -4.08
C THR A 270 -22.41 7.94 -3.52
N VAL A 271 -21.28 7.98 -4.25
CA VAL A 271 -20.09 8.74 -3.82
C VAL A 271 -20.36 10.25 -3.82
N LYS A 272 -21.06 10.79 -4.83
CA LYS A 272 -21.44 12.21 -4.87
C LYS A 272 -22.34 12.58 -3.68
N THR A 273 -23.32 11.74 -3.37
CA THR A 273 -24.24 11.95 -2.22
C THR A 273 -23.47 11.96 -0.91
N PHE A 274 -22.56 10.99 -0.72
CA PHE A 274 -21.71 10.93 0.45
C PHE A 274 -20.79 12.17 0.57
N LEU A 275 -20.17 12.61 -0.52
CA LEU A 275 -19.35 13.81 -0.51
C LEU A 275 -20.15 15.08 -0.22
N ALA A 276 -21.40 15.17 -0.68
CA ALA A 276 -22.29 16.28 -0.36
C ALA A 276 -22.62 16.31 1.15
N LEU A 277 -22.88 15.13 1.75
CA LEU A 277 -23.12 15.00 3.18
C LEU A 277 -21.89 15.44 4.00
N VAL A 278 -20.69 14.95 3.66
CA VAL A 278 -19.44 15.30 4.35
C VAL A 278 -19.15 16.80 4.26
N LYS A 279 -19.34 17.41 3.08
CA LYS A 279 -19.22 18.86 2.90
C LYS A 279 -20.25 19.65 3.70
N GLY A 280 -21.47 19.13 3.82
CA GLY A 280 -22.54 19.72 4.64
C GLY A 280 -22.22 19.74 6.13
N VAL A 281 -21.67 18.64 6.66
CA VAL A 281 -21.24 18.54 8.06
C VAL A 281 -20.09 19.51 8.36
N GLU A 282 -19.11 19.62 7.46
CA GLU A 282 -18.01 20.58 7.61
C GLU A 282 -18.51 22.02 7.71
N SER A 283 -19.47 22.41 6.86
CA SER A 283 -20.02 23.76 6.88
C SER A 283 -20.83 24.08 8.14
N SER A 284 -21.43 23.08 8.78
CA SER A 284 -22.24 23.26 10.01
C SER A 284 -21.46 23.24 11.31
N THR A 285 -20.28 22.59 11.34
CA THR A 285 -19.41 22.55 12.52
C THR A 285 -18.41 23.73 12.61
N THR A 286 -18.38 24.60 11.59
CA THR A 286 -17.36 25.64 11.41
C THR A 286 -17.68 26.98 12.13
N GLN A 287 -18.19 26.96 13.35
CA GLN A 287 -18.24 28.21 14.17
C GLN A 287 -16.91 28.59 14.82
N GLY A 288 -15.82 27.83 14.58
CA GLY A 288 -14.51 28.05 15.19
C GLY A 288 -13.32 27.73 14.27
N GLY A 289 -13.23 28.38 13.08
CA GLY A 289 -11.96 28.41 12.33
C GLY A 289 -11.48 27.07 11.78
N THR A 290 -12.11 26.54 10.71
CA THR A 290 -11.62 25.36 10.00
C THR A 290 -10.25 25.65 9.37
N ASP A 291 -9.29 24.76 9.57
CA ASP A 291 -7.97 24.82 8.97
C ASP A 291 -8.07 24.97 7.43
N ALA A 292 -7.40 25.97 6.87
CA ALA A 292 -7.42 26.26 5.45
C ALA A 292 -6.99 25.05 4.57
N ASP A 293 -6.07 24.22 5.07
CA ASP A 293 -5.62 23.01 4.38
C ASP A 293 -6.70 21.94 4.34
N VAL A 294 -7.49 21.78 5.41
CA VAL A 294 -8.64 20.87 5.48
C VAL A 294 -9.72 21.29 4.48
N LYS A 295 -10.04 22.59 4.47
CA LYS A 295 -11.00 23.15 3.52
C LYS A 295 -10.55 22.99 2.06
N ALA A 296 -9.25 23.24 1.79
CA ALA A 296 -8.68 23.03 0.46
C ALA A 296 -8.76 21.56 0.01
N PHE A 297 -8.50 20.62 0.92
CA PHE A 297 -8.65 19.19 0.66
C PHE A 297 -10.10 18.83 0.26
N PHE A 298 -11.09 19.19 1.07
CA PHE A 298 -12.50 18.87 0.76
C PHE A 298 -13.00 19.53 -0.52
N ASN A 299 -12.54 20.74 -0.84
CA ASN A 299 -12.87 21.42 -2.08
C ASN A 299 -12.22 20.77 -3.31
N SER A 300 -11.12 20.04 -3.13
CA SER A 300 -10.43 19.35 -4.21
C SER A 300 -11.08 18.01 -4.60
N LEU A 301 -11.98 17.48 -3.77
CA LEU A 301 -12.66 16.20 -4.04
C LEU A 301 -13.58 16.30 -5.23
N LYS A 302 -13.31 15.49 -6.27
CA LYS A 302 -14.09 15.42 -7.50
C LYS A 302 -14.39 13.97 -7.85
N VAL A 303 -15.61 13.72 -8.31
CA VAL A 303 -16.07 12.43 -8.83
C VAL A 303 -16.34 12.58 -10.32
N GLU A 304 -15.71 11.74 -11.12
CA GLU A 304 -15.87 11.67 -12.57
C GLU A 304 -16.33 10.27 -12.96
N GLU A 305 -17.27 10.20 -13.90
CA GLU A 305 -17.80 8.95 -14.45
C GLU A 305 -17.53 8.90 -15.95
N HIS A 306 -16.98 7.78 -16.44
CA HIS A 306 -16.71 7.56 -17.86
C HIS A 306 -16.98 6.09 -18.21
N GLY A 307 -18.16 5.82 -18.78
CA GLY A 307 -18.59 4.46 -19.11
C GLY A 307 -18.65 3.56 -17.88
N THR A 308 -17.82 2.51 -17.86
CA THR A 308 -17.75 1.59 -16.71
C THR A 308 -16.78 2.04 -15.61
N ARG A 309 -16.26 3.26 -15.65
CA ARG A 309 -15.24 3.76 -14.70
C ARG A 309 -15.77 4.89 -13.86
N VAL A 310 -15.48 4.85 -12.59
CA VAL A 310 -15.74 5.95 -11.65
C VAL A 310 -14.44 6.33 -11.00
N ALA A 311 -14.04 7.59 -11.12
CA ALA A 311 -12.82 8.12 -10.54
C ALA A 311 -13.13 9.16 -9.46
N LEU A 312 -12.55 8.98 -8.28
CA LEU A 312 -12.47 9.96 -7.21
C LEU A 312 -11.06 10.56 -7.21
N THR A 313 -10.95 11.87 -7.30
CA THR A 313 -9.67 12.59 -7.19
C THR A 313 -9.67 13.50 -5.99
N ALA A 314 -8.49 13.63 -5.36
CA ALA A 314 -8.26 14.53 -4.23
C ALA A 314 -6.87 15.13 -4.32
N THR A 315 -6.70 16.31 -3.72
CA THR A 315 -5.39 16.96 -3.58
C THR A 315 -5.14 17.27 -2.11
N LEU A 316 -4.07 16.70 -1.55
CA LEU A 316 -3.63 17.01 -0.20
C LEU A 316 -2.57 18.10 -0.25
N PRO A 317 -2.83 19.29 0.33
CA PRO A 317 -1.84 20.33 0.46
C PRO A 317 -0.65 19.87 1.32
N GLN A 318 0.53 20.41 1.05
CA GLN A 318 1.75 20.04 1.80
C GLN A 318 1.63 20.35 3.32
N GLY A 319 0.91 21.42 3.68
CA GLY A 319 0.63 21.76 5.07
C GLY A 319 -0.18 20.68 5.79
N PHE A 320 -1.15 20.06 5.12
CA PHE A 320 -1.93 18.96 5.66
C PHE A 320 -1.06 17.73 5.94
N ILE A 321 -0.20 17.36 4.99
CA ILE A 321 0.73 16.21 5.15
C ILE A 321 1.64 16.42 6.35
N ARG A 322 2.25 17.61 6.47
CA ARG A 322 3.12 17.94 7.59
C ARG A 322 2.41 17.86 8.94
N LYS A 323 1.19 18.43 9.05
CA LYS A 323 0.38 18.36 10.27
C LYS A 323 -0.01 16.93 10.66
N ALA A 324 -0.34 16.09 9.68
CA ALA A 324 -0.67 14.69 9.93
C ALA A 324 0.53 13.91 10.49
N LEU A 325 1.75 14.19 10.02
CA LEU A 325 2.98 13.56 10.49
C LEU A 325 3.45 14.05 11.85
N THR A 326 3.13 15.30 12.22
CA THR A 326 3.54 15.90 13.50
C THR A 326 2.56 15.66 14.64
N ARG A 327 1.37 15.13 14.35
CA ARG A 327 0.38 14.80 15.38
C ARG A 327 0.80 13.52 16.09
N PRO A 328 1.09 13.55 17.42
CA PRO A 328 1.36 12.33 18.15
C PRO A 328 0.17 11.38 18.02
N PRO A 329 0.39 10.06 17.96
CA PRO A 329 -0.71 9.09 17.96
C PRO A 329 -1.56 9.36 19.19
N SER A 330 -2.87 9.51 19.01
CA SER A 330 -3.80 9.63 20.14
C SER A 330 -3.58 8.40 21.02
N PRO A 331 -3.44 8.55 22.37
CA PRO A 331 -3.35 7.39 23.23
C PRO A 331 -4.56 6.50 22.94
N PRO A 332 -4.40 5.16 22.91
CA PRO A 332 -5.52 4.26 22.73
C PRO A 332 -6.57 4.64 23.77
N ASP A 333 -7.82 4.78 23.32
CA ASP A 333 -8.95 5.10 24.18
C ASP A 333 -8.84 4.27 25.44
N GLN A 334 -8.64 4.94 26.58
CA GLN A 334 -8.63 4.26 27.86
C GLN A 334 -10.01 3.59 27.96
N VAL A 335 -10.02 2.27 27.82
CA VAL A 335 -11.20 1.46 28.14
C VAL A 335 -11.68 1.95 29.50
N PRO A 336 -12.93 2.44 29.63
CA PRO A 336 -13.42 2.94 30.91
C PRO A 336 -13.17 1.87 31.96
N ALA A 337 -12.42 2.22 33.01
CA ALA A 337 -12.12 1.30 34.09
C ALA A 337 -13.43 0.71 34.59
N VAL A 338 -13.59 -0.60 34.42
CA VAL A 338 -14.75 -1.32 34.97
C VAL A 338 -14.80 -1.01 36.46
N PRO A 339 -15.89 -0.41 36.97
CA PRO A 339 -15.98 -0.10 38.39
C PRO A 339 -15.80 -1.39 39.20
N PRO A 340 -15.02 -1.36 40.30
CA PRO A 340 -14.79 -2.55 41.09
C PRO A 340 -16.12 -3.12 41.59
N PRO A 341 -16.28 -4.45 41.66
CA PRO A 341 -17.51 -5.08 42.11
C PRO A 341 -17.84 -4.61 43.53
N PRO A 342 -19.12 -4.40 43.88
CA PRO A 342 -19.52 -3.90 45.19
C PRO A 342 -19.05 -4.88 46.26
N SER A 343 -18.29 -4.36 47.24
CA SER A 343 -17.79 -5.10 48.36
C SER A 343 -18.95 -5.80 49.12
N ALA A 344 -18.89 -7.11 49.22
CA ALA A 344 -19.84 -7.92 50.00
C ALA A 344 -19.84 -7.45 51.46
N LYS A 345 -20.90 -6.81 51.89
CA LYS A 345 -21.15 -6.48 53.30
C LYS A 345 -21.17 -7.77 54.12
N LYS A 346 -20.16 -7.95 54.99
CA LYS A 346 -20.15 -9.00 56.04
C LYS A 346 -21.44 -8.85 56.89
N ARG A 347 -22.37 -9.81 56.77
CA ARG A 347 -23.46 -10.00 57.72
C ARG A 347 -22.84 -10.42 59.06
N LYS A 348 -22.87 -9.50 60.04
CA LYS A 348 -22.66 -9.84 61.45
C LYS A 348 -23.76 -10.81 61.89
N GLY A 349 -23.34 -11.98 62.35
CA GLY A 349 -24.22 -12.94 63.01
C GLY A 349 -24.80 -12.34 64.28
N GLN A 350 -26.09 -12.52 64.48
CA GLN A 350 -26.77 -12.44 65.77
C GLN A 350 -26.92 -13.86 66.27
N THR A 351 -26.22 -14.13 67.37
CA THR A 351 -26.43 -15.25 68.25
C THR A 351 -27.64 -14.97 69.13
N GLN A 352 -28.60 -15.84 69.13
CA GLN A 352 -29.37 -16.31 70.32
C GLN A 352 -29.75 -17.75 70.09
#